data_bbe18857b67ed7177788489a92e0cbb8
#
_entry.id   bbe18857b67ed7177788489a92e0cbb8
#
_cell.length_a   1.000
_cell.length_b   1.000
_cell.length_c   1.000
_cell.angle_alpha   90.00
_cell.angle_beta   90.00
_cell.angle_gamma   90.00
#
_symmetry.space_group_name_H-M   'P 1'
#
loop_
_entity.id
_entity.type
_entity.pdbx_description
1 polymer ?
#
loop_
_entity_poly.entity_id
_entity_poly.type
_entity_poly.pdbx_seq_one_letter_code
_entity_poly.pdbx_strand_id
1 'polypeptide(L)'
;IKDNISQTIDSDLVILCAGAVDSAVILQKSGIDAGNKLFFDPFVSVGGYLKDINFNSEVQMNGLAIGKEYILAPHFSSFIAKYIKESNPEVEDKDILSIMVKVEDDMVGTVDEDGNVFKFNTIDDIRRLAQGCAAAGSILEKAGVDPTTMTSTIFRGAHPGGTAAIGDVVDKNLKTEIDGLYVGDASVIPMSPGKPPILTILALSKRLADYLKNE
;
A
#
# COMPACT_ATOMS: atom_id res chain seq x y z
N ILE A 1 10.69 -0.66 -25.87
CA ILE A 1 10.53 -0.03 -27.20
C ILE A 1 10.98 1.41 -27.06
N LYS A 2 12.02 1.82 -27.78
CA LYS A 2 12.48 3.20 -27.87
C LYS A 2 12.22 3.68 -29.28
N ASP A 3 11.58 4.81 -29.44
CA ASP A 3 11.26 5.42 -30.74
C ASP A 3 10.45 4.50 -31.69
N ASN A 4 9.52 3.69 -31.15
CA ASN A 4 8.75 2.66 -31.87
C ASN A 4 9.58 1.52 -32.50
N ILE A 5 10.84 1.37 -32.11
CA ILE A 5 11.70 0.27 -32.57
C ILE A 5 11.65 -0.85 -31.51
N SER A 6 11.22 -2.04 -31.92
CA SER A 6 11.32 -3.25 -31.10
C SER A 6 12.76 -3.76 -31.14
N GLN A 7 13.32 -4.06 -29.97
CA GLN A 7 14.63 -4.70 -29.83
C GLN A 7 14.47 -5.97 -28.99
N THR A 8 15.05 -7.07 -29.48
CA THR A 8 15.16 -8.31 -28.71
C THR A 8 16.54 -8.37 -28.04
N ILE A 9 16.55 -8.73 -26.76
CA ILE A 9 17.77 -8.95 -25.98
C ILE A 9 17.71 -10.39 -25.47
N ASP A 10 18.69 -11.19 -25.84
CA ASP A 10 18.84 -12.55 -25.30
C ASP A 10 19.49 -12.48 -23.91
N SER A 11 18.96 -13.27 -22.96
CA SER A 11 19.45 -13.32 -21.59
C SER A 11 19.15 -14.70 -21.01
N ASP A 12 20.09 -15.24 -20.22
CA ASP A 12 19.91 -16.49 -19.48
C ASP A 12 18.98 -16.32 -18.27
N LEU A 13 18.83 -15.07 -17.78
CA LEU A 13 18.09 -14.77 -16.58
C LEU A 13 17.39 -13.41 -16.69
N VAL A 14 16.10 -13.37 -16.33
CA VAL A 14 15.29 -12.17 -16.26
C VAL A 14 14.66 -12.05 -14.87
N ILE A 15 14.78 -10.90 -14.24
CA ILE A 15 14.14 -10.58 -12.97
C ILE A 15 13.16 -9.42 -13.17
N LEU A 16 11.88 -9.68 -13.01
CA LEU A 16 10.84 -8.63 -13.05
C LEU A 16 10.82 -7.86 -11.73
N CYS A 17 10.91 -6.54 -11.84
CA CYS A 17 10.82 -5.60 -10.71
C CYS A 17 9.96 -4.38 -11.09
N ALA A 18 8.89 -4.58 -11.83
CA ALA A 18 8.03 -3.52 -12.35
C ALA A 18 6.87 -3.15 -11.40
N GLY A 19 6.77 -3.83 -10.25
CA GLY A 19 5.70 -3.63 -9.26
C GLY A 19 4.43 -4.42 -9.58
N ALA A 20 3.45 -4.36 -8.67
CA ALA A 20 2.30 -5.26 -8.70
C ALA A 20 1.40 -5.14 -9.95
N VAL A 21 1.39 -4.00 -10.63
CA VAL A 21 0.59 -3.82 -11.84
C VAL A 21 1.37 -4.27 -13.06
N ASP A 22 2.51 -3.64 -13.33
CA ASP A 22 3.24 -3.87 -14.57
C ASP A 22 3.90 -5.25 -14.62
N SER A 23 4.36 -5.80 -13.49
CA SER A 23 4.85 -7.19 -13.44
C SER A 23 3.76 -8.19 -13.80
N ALA A 24 2.51 -7.98 -13.33
CA ALA A 24 1.39 -8.82 -13.73
C ALA A 24 1.11 -8.77 -15.23
N VAL A 25 1.10 -7.56 -15.81
CA VAL A 25 0.90 -7.37 -17.26
C VAL A 25 1.98 -8.07 -18.07
N ILE A 26 3.25 -7.95 -17.65
CA ILE A 26 4.37 -8.62 -18.35
C ILE A 26 4.23 -10.14 -18.26
N LEU A 27 3.88 -10.68 -17.09
CA LEU A 27 3.67 -12.11 -16.89
C LEU A 27 2.52 -12.64 -17.75
N GLN A 28 1.36 -11.96 -17.78
CA GLN A 28 0.22 -12.34 -18.61
C GLN A 28 0.57 -12.35 -20.10
N LYS A 29 1.28 -11.32 -20.58
CA LYS A 29 1.78 -11.26 -21.97
C LYS A 29 2.85 -12.33 -22.27
N SER A 30 3.44 -12.92 -21.25
CA SER A 30 4.37 -14.05 -21.36
C SER A 30 3.65 -15.40 -21.24
N GLY A 31 2.33 -15.43 -21.12
CA GLY A 31 1.52 -16.64 -21.03
C GLY A 31 1.32 -17.20 -19.62
N ILE A 32 1.73 -16.45 -18.58
CA ILE A 32 1.59 -16.86 -17.17
C ILE A 32 0.27 -16.28 -16.61
N ASP A 33 -0.53 -17.10 -15.93
CA ASP A 33 -1.75 -16.67 -15.23
C ASP A 33 -1.37 -15.89 -13.96
N ALA A 34 -1.27 -14.57 -14.10
CA ALA A 34 -0.95 -13.61 -13.05
C ALA A 34 -2.01 -12.50 -13.00
N GLY A 35 -1.88 -11.56 -12.07
CA GLY A 35 -2.80 -10.41 -11.97
C GLY A 35 -3.96 -10.63 -11.01
N ASN A 36 -4.16 -11.83 -10.50
CA ASN A 36 -5.14 -12.12 -9.47
C ASN A 36 -4.60 -11.78 -8.07
N LYS A 37 -5.49 -11.78 -7.05
CA LYS A 37 -5.13 -11.58 -5.64
C LYS A 37 -4.50 -10.22 -5.32
N LEU A 38 -4.80 -9.17 -6.09
CA LEU A 38 -4.33 -7.83 -5.80
C LEU A 38 -4.87 -7.34 -4.46
N PHE A 39 -3.98 -6.86 -3.61
CA PHE A 39 -4.27 -6.10 -2.38
C PHE A 39 -3.67 -4.70 -2.46
N PHE A 40 -4.12 -3.78 -1.58
CA PHE A 40 -3.65 -2.38 -1.55
C PHE A 40 -3.22 -1.89 -0.18
N ASP A 41 -3.46 -2.64 0.90
CA ASP A 41 -3.30 -2.12 2.25
C ASP A 41 -4.07 -0.80 2.43
N PRO A 42 -5.40 -0.79 2.42
CA PRO A 42 -6.18 0.44 2.43
C PRO A 42 -6.01 1.23 3.71
N PHE A 43 -6.07 2.54 3.57
CA PHE A 43 -5.99 3.46 4.69
C PHE A 43 -6.90 4.68 4.51
N VAL A 44 -7.26 5.28 5.62
CA VAL A 44 -7.86 6.60 5.73
C VAL A 44 -7.06 7.44 6.71
N SER A 45 -7.12 8.75 6.59
CA SER A 45 -6.66 9.66 7.64
C SER A 45 -7.86 10.30 8.31
N VAL A 46 -7.87 10.31 9.64
CA VAL A 46 -8.85 11.01 10.48
C VAL A 46 -8.12 12.15 11.16
N GLY A 47 -8.65 13.35 11.18
CA GLY A 47 -7.98 14.50 11.80
C GLY A 47 -8.91 15.67 12.04
N GLY A 48 -8.37 16.68 12.71
CA GLY A 48 -9.08 17.91 13.04
C GLY A 48 -8.12 19.00 13.54
N TYR A 49 -8.67 20.14 13.85
CA TYR A 49 -7.94 21.29 14.36
C TYR A 49 -7.61 21.13 15.85
N LEU A 50 -6.34 21.34 16.18
CA LEU A 50 -5.85 21.43 17.55
C LEU A 50 -4.87 22.58 17.65
N LYS A 51 -5.30 23.66 18.30
CA LYS A 51 -4.53 24.90 18.40
C LYS A 51 -3.15 24.68 19.00
N ASP A 52 -2.13 25.32 18.41
CA ASP A 52 -0.76 25.36 18.89
C ASP A 52 -0.04 23.99 18.98
N ILE A 53 -0.55 22.95 18.29
CA ILE A 53 0.04 21.60 18.34
C ILE A 53 1.39 21.51 17.61
N ASN A 54 1.64 22.34 16.58
CA ASN A 54 2.84 22.29 15.72
C ASN A 54 3.13 20.90 15.15
N PHE A 55 2.11 20.13 14.79
CA PHE A 55 2.20 18.72 14.42
C PHE A 55 3.12 18.45 13.22
N ASN A 56 3.17 19.36 12.27
CA ASN A 56 3.92 19.19 11.02
C ASN A 56 5.41 19.53 11.12
N SER A 57 5.92 19.80 12.30
CA SER A 57 7.33 20.13 12.54
C SER A 57 8.26 18.91 12.60
N GLU A 58 7.69 17.70 12.69
CA GLU A 58 8.42 16.46 12.89
C GLU A 58 8.26 15.47 11.72
N VAL A 59 9.08 14.40 11.76
CA VAL A 59 8.99 13.28 10.82
C VAL A 59 7.65 12.58 10.97
N GLN A 60 6.95 12.37 9.86
CA GLN A 60 5.67 11.69 9.83
C GLN A 60 5.82 10.21 10.18
N MET A 61 4.75 9.61 10.75
CA MET A 61 4.69 8.20 11.14
C MET A 61 5.82 7.77 12.11
N ASN A 62 6.25 8.68 12.97
CA ASN A 62 7.28 8.43 13.99
C ASN A 62 6.79 7.62 15.19
N GLY A 63 5.51 7.27 15.24
CA GLY A 63 4.87 6.42 16.23
C GLY A 63 3.91 5.43 15.60
N LEU A 64 3.67 4.31 16.28
CA LEU A 64 2.74 3.28 15.81
C LEU A 64 1.94 2.73 16.99
N ALA A 65 0.62 2.77 16.90
CA ALA A 65 -0.28 2.03 17.77
C ALA A 65 -0.89 0.85 17.01
N ILE A 66 -0.85 -0.33 17.58
CA ILE A 66 -1.34 -1.56 16.96
C ILE A 66 -2.64 -1.97 17.66
N GLY A 67 -3.74 -1.94 16.91
CA GLY A 67 -5.01 -2.54 17.31
C GLY A 67 -5.10 -4.00 16.89
N LYS A 68 -6.26 -4.61 17.08
CA LYS A 68 -6.46 -6.02 16.75
C LYS A 68 -6.39 -6.27 15.23
N GLU A 69 -6.99 -5.37 14.44
CA GLU A 69 -7.13 -5.53 12.98
C GLU A 69 -6.79 -4.23 12.23
N TYR A 70 -6.10 -3.30 12.88
CA TYR A 70 -5.67 -2.02 12.29
C TYR A 70 -4.40 -1.51 12.95
N ILE A 71 -3.72 -0.62 12.27
CA ILE A 71 -2.64 0.19 12.84
C ILE A 71 -2.99 1.66 12.75
N LEU A 72 -2.49 2.44 13.71
CA LEU A 72 -2.63 3.89 13.76
C LEU A 72 -1.24 4.52 13.78
N ALA A 73 -1.04 5.55 12.99
CA ALA A 73 0.21 6.32 12.97
C ALA A 73 -0.07 7.82 12.83
N PRO A 74 0.69 8.69 13.50
CA PRO A 74 0.65 10.12 13.25
C PRO A 74 0.96 10.38 11.76
N HIS A 75 0.08 11.08 11.07
CA HIS A 75 0.22 11.28 9.64
C HIS A 75 -0.45 12.58 9.20
N PHE A 76 0.33 13.58 8.78
CA PHE A 76 -0.25 14.76 8.17
C PHE A 76 -0.89 14.42 6.83
N SER A 77 -2.11 14.90 6.62
CA SER A 77 -2.84 14.71 5.38
C SER A 77 -3.24 16.06 4.79
N SER A 78 -2.70 16.38 3.61
CA SER A 78 -3.10 17.58 2.87
C SER A 78 -4.59 17.60 2.50
N PHE A 79 -5.22 16.43 2.39
CA PHE A 79 -6.67 16.34 2.17
C PHE A 79 -7.46 16.75 3.42
N ILE A 80 -7.03 16.30 4.62
CA ILE A 80 -7.63 16.76 5.87
C ILE A 80 -7.46 18.28 6.01
N ALA A 81 -6.25 18.79 5.74
CA ALA A 81 -5.97 20.22 5.77
C ALA A 81 -6.88 20.99 4.81
N LYS A 82 -7.06 20.50 3.59
CA LYS A 82 -7.98 21.10 2.61
C LYS A 82 -9.42 21.14 3.13
N TYR A 83 -9.94 20.01 3.62
CA TYR A 83 -11.33 19.92 4.10
C TYR A 83 -11.58 20.85 5.29
N ILE A 84 -10.66 20.94 6.24
CA ILE A 84 -10.78 21.83 7.38
C ILE A 84 -10.77 23.30 6.93
N LYS A 85 -9.85 23.68 6.04
CA LYS A 85 -9.70 25.05 5.56
C LYS A 85 -10.84 25.53 4.67
N GLU A 86 -11.60 24.65 4.05
CA GLU A 86 -12.82 25.02 3.30
C GLU A 86 -13.85 25.72 4.20
N SER A 87 -13.93 25.34 5.48
CA SER A 87 -14.85 25.93 6.46
C SER A 87 -14.15 26.83 7.49
N ASN A 88 -12.83 26.68 7.65
CA ASN A 88 -12.01 27.39 8.64
C ASN A 88 -10.70 27.85 7.99
N PRO A 89 -10.76 28.87 7.11
CA PRO A 89 -9.61 29.29 6.29
C PRO A 89 -8.42 29.84 7.09
N GLU A 90 -8.63 30.26 8.35
CA GLU A 90 -7.63 30.77 9.26
C GLU A 90 -6.76 29.67 9.90
N VAL A 91 -7.16 28.40 9.80
CA VAL A 91 -6.41 27.27 10.40
C VAL A 91 -5.13 27.03 9.62
N GLU A 92 -4.00 27.03 10.32
CA GLU A 92 -2.69 26.72 9.75
C GLU A 92 -2.44 25.19 9.71
N ASP A 93 -1.68 24.72 8.73
CA ASP A 93 -1.34 23.29 8.58
C ASP A 93 -0.66 22.69 9.82
N LYS A 94 0.13 23.51 10.54
CA LYS A 94 0.83 23.08 11.78
C LYS A 94 -0.15 22.73 12.91
N ASP A 95 -1.36 23.26 12.87
CA ASP A 95 -2.38 23.09 13.91
C ASP A 95 -3.43 22.02 13.53
N ILE A 96 -3.13 21.23 12.52
CA ILE A 96 -3.96 20.09 12.11
C ILE A 96 -3.31 18.80 12.60
N LEU A 97 -3.94 18.18 13.60
CA LEU A 97 -3.54 16.85 14.06
C LEU A 97 -4.31 15.78 13.30
N SER A 98 -3.61 14.81 12.75
CA SER A 98 -4.26 13.69 12.08
C SER A 98 -3.56 12.35 12.28
N ILE A 99 -4.33 11.29 12.17
CA ILE A 99 -3.93 9.91 12.37
C ILE A 99 -4.30 9.11 11.11
N MET A 100 -3.33 8.40 10.55
CA MET A 100 -3.57 7.38 9.54
C MET A 100 -4.11 6.12 10.22
N VAL A 101 -5.19 5.61 9.70
CA VAL A 101 -5.77 4.30 10.02
C VAL A 101 -5.50 3.39 8.84
N LYS A 102 -4.75 2.32 9.04
CA LYS A 102 -4.38 1.36 8.00
C LYS A 102 -4.76 -0.06 8.41
N VAL A 103 -5.24 -0.85 7.46
CA VAL A 103 -5.66 -2.24 7.67
C VAL A 103 -5.06 -3.14 6.58
N GLU A 104 -4.94 -4.42 6.88
CA GLU A 104 -4.85 -5.43 5.82
C GLU A 104 -6.20 -5.55 5.09
N ASP A 105 -6.18 -5.92 3.82
CA ASP A 105 -7.38 -6.09 3.01
C ASP A 105 -7.45 -7.48 2.39
N ASP A 106 -8.67 -7.86 2.04
CA ASP A 106 -8.91 -9.11 1.34
C ASP A 106 -8.37 -9.02 -0.09
N MET A 107 -7.68 -10.07 -0.54
CA MET A 107 -6.97 -10.12 -1.83
C MET A 107 -7.95 -10.42 -2.99
N VAL A 108 -8.94 -9.57 -3.18
CA VAL A 108 -10.02 -9.73 -4.18
C VAL A 108 -9.84 -8.85 -5.42
N GLY A 109 -8.73 -8.13 -5.50
CA GLY A 109 -8.44 -7.29 -6.66
C GLY A 109 -7.81 -8.06 -7.81
N THR A 110 -7.88 -7.48 -9.02
CA THR A 110 -7.28 -8.03 -10.23
C THR A 110 -6.62 -6.94 -11.07
N VAL A 111 -5.65 -7.35 -11.87
CA VAL A 111 -5.02 -6.56 -12.93
C VAL A 111 -5.19 -7.34 -14.23
N ASP A 112 -5.73 -6.73 -15.27
CA ASP A 112 -5.84 -7.36 -16.58
C ASP A 112 -4.59 -7.14 -17.46
N GLU A 113 -4.56 -7.74 -18.64
CA GLU A 113 -3.43 -7.67 -19.59
C GLU A 113 -3.17 -6.28 -20.17
N ASP A 114 -4.15 -5.37 -20.08
CA ASP A 114 -4.03 -3.97 -20.47
C ASP A 114 -3.57 -3.08 -19.31
N GLY A 115 -3.42 -3.62 -18.10
CA GLY A 115 -3.04 -2.91 -16.90
C GLY A 115 -4.20 -2.20 -16.20
N ASN A 116 -5.44 -2.52 -16.57
CA ASN A 116 -6.59 -2.00 -15.84
C ASN A 116 -6.68 -2.70 -14.47
N VAL A 117 -6.89 -1.90 -13.44
CA VAL A 117 -6.95 -2.35 -12.06
C VAL A 117 -8.38 -2.37 -11.57
N PHE A 118 -8.84 -3.53 -11.08
CA PHE A 118 -10.16 -3.70 -10.49
C PHE A 118 -9.99 -4.12 -9.03
N LYS A 119 -10.41 -3.26 -8.10
CA LYS A 119 -10.34 -3.51 -6.66
C LYS A 119 -11.51 -2.87 -5.95
N PHE A 120 -12.20 -3.64 -5.12
CA PHE A 120 -13.24 -3.16 -4.21
C PHE A 120 -12.89 -3.57 -2.78
N ASN A 121 -13.43 -2.85 -1.81
CA ASN A 121 -13.33 -3.25 -0.41
C ASN A 121 -14.44 -4.22 -0.07
N THR A 122 -14.10 -5.28 0.63
CA THR A 122 -15.07 -6.20 1.19
C THR A 122 -15.77 -5.59 2.42
N ILE A 123 -16.83 -6.25 2.89
CA ILE A 123 -17.50 -5.83 4.14
C ILE A 123 -16.51 -5.89 5.32
N ASP A 124 -15.62 -6.88 5.33
CA ASP A 124 -14.60 -7.02 6.37
C ASP A 124 -13.55 -5.91 6.30
N ASP A 125 -13.10 -5.50 5.12
CA ASP A 125 -12.20 -4.35 4.96
C ASP A 125 -12.84 -3.07 5.51
N ILE A 126 -14.12 -2.82 5.18
CA ILE A 126 -14.86 -1.66 5.67
C ILE A 126 -15.03 -1.72 7.20
N ARG A 127 -15.32 -2.89 7.76
CA ARG A 127 -15.44 -3.09 9.20
C ARG A 127 -14.13 -2.78 9.94
N ARG A 128 -12.99 -3.30 9.42
CA ARG A 128 -11.66 -3.04 9.98
C ARG A 128 -11.33 -1.55 9.95
N LEU A 129 -11.57 -0.88 8.82
CA LEU A 129 -11.38 0.58 8.68
C LEU A 129 -12.28 1.36 9.66
N ALA A 130 -13.56 1.02 9.77
CA ALA A 130 -14.49 1.69 10.67
C ALA A 130 -14.04 1.58 12.14
N GLN A 131 -13.59 0.41 12.58
CA GLN A 131 -13.05 0.20 13.93
C GLN A 131 -11.81 1.05 14.19
N GLY A 132 -10.88 1.09 13.23
CA GLY A 132 -9.68 1.93 13.33
C GLY A 132 -10.02 3.43 13.35
N CYS A 133 -10.99 3.87 12.54
CA CYS A 133 -11.47 5.26 12.52
C CYS A 133 -12.10 5.66 13.85
N ALA A 134 -12.91 4.79 14.46
CA ALA A 134 -13.49 5.04 15.76
C ALA A 134 -12.42 5.18 16.85
N ALA A 135 -11.39 4.33 16.81
CA ALA A 135 -10.25 4.42 17.73
C ALA A 135 -9.46 5.73 17.52
N ALA A 136 -9.16 6.08 16.25
CA ALA A 136 -8.47 7.33 15.92
C ALA A 136 -9.27 8.56 16.37
N GLY A 137 -10.58 8.59 16.12
CA GLY A 137 -11.47 9.67 16.58
C GLY A 137 -11.45 9.84 18.10
N SER A 138 -11.52 8.74 18.85
CA SER A 138 -11.45 8.77 20.31
C SER A 138 -10.10 9.27 20.84
N ILE A 139 -8.99 8.98 20.13
CA ILE A 139 -7.66 9.52 20.48
C ILE A 139 -7.62 11.02 20.22
N LEU A 140 -8.11 11.48 19.07
CA LEU A 140 -8.14 12.89 18.69
C LEU A 140 -9.00 13.72 19.64
N GLU A 141 -10.18 13.21 20.03
CA GLU A 141 -11.06 13.84 21.01
C GLU A 141 -10.35 14.00 22.37
N LYS A 142 -9.69 12.94 22.85
CA LYS A 142 -8.93 12.99 24.13
C LYS A 142 -7.72 13.90 24.04
N ALA A 143 -7.13 14.09 22.88
CA ALA A 143 -6.05 15.05 22.64
C ALA A 143 -6.52 16.50 22.66
N GLY A 144 -7.85 16.74 22.60
CA GLY A 144 -8.43 18.07 22.60
C GLY A 144 -8.66 18.66 21.22
N VAL A 145 -8.68 17.83 20.18
CA VAL A 145 -9.08 18.26 18.83
C VAL A 145 -10.51 18.80 18.87
N ASP A 146 -10.75 19.93 18.21
CA ASP A 146 -12.09 20.51 18.09
C ASP A 146 -13.01 19.53 17.35
N PRO A 147 -14.04 18.97 18.02
CA PRO A 147 -14.92 17.97 17.43
C PRO A 147 -15.68 18.46 16.18
N THR A 148 -15.91 19.77 16.09
CA THR A 148 -16.64 20.37 14.95
C THR A 148 -15.81 20.39 13.67
N THR A 149 -14.49 20.22 13.79
CA THR A 149 -13.55 20.19 12.67
C THR A 149 -13.12 18.76 12.29
N MET A 150 -13.52 17.76 13.09
CA MET A 150 -13.11 16.38 12.82
C MET A 150 -13.69 15.87 11.51
N THR A 151 -12.79 15.37 10.66
CA THR A 151 -13.11 14.83 9.33
C THR A 151 -12.22 13.65 8.98
N SER A 152 -12.55 12.94 7.91
CA SER A 152 -11.75 11.85 7.38
C SER A 152 -11.56 11.97 5.87
N THR A 153 -10.47 11.40 5.36
CA THR A 153 -10.30 11.23 3.91
C THR A 153 -11.19 10.10 3.41
N ILE A 154 -11.42 10.06 2.10
CA ILE A 154 -11.80 8.80 1.44
C ILE A 154 -10.70 7.76 1.68
N PHE A 155 -11.04 6.47 1.59
CA PHE A 155 -10.02 5.42 1.65
C PHE A 155 -9.16 5.42 0.38
N ARG A 156 -7.89 5.02 0.54
CA ARG A 156 -6.90 4.91 -0.52
C ARG A 156 -6.03 3.68 -0.25
N GLY A 157 -5.44 3.13 -1.30
CA GLY A 157 -4.41 2.10 -1.18
C GLY A 157 -3.04 2.69 -1.57
N ALA A 158 -1.98 2.26 -0.90
CA ALA A 158 -0.64 2.77 -1.14
C ALA A 158 0.40 1.68 -1.43
N HIS A 159 0.06 0.41 -1.21
CA HIS A 159 1.00 -0.70 -1.31
C HIS A 159 0.42 -1.85 -2.14
N PRO A 160 0.23 -1.68 -3.45
CA PRO A 160 -0.28 -2.77 -4.29
C PRO A 160 0.69 -3.95 -4.28
N GLY A 161 0.13 -5.15 -4.15
CA GLY A 161 0.89 -6.39 -4.14
C GLY A 161 0.03 -7.62 -4.43
N GLY A 162 0.62 -8.81 -4.42
CA GLY A 162 -0.09 -10.08 -4.49
C GLY A 162 -0.37 -10.64 -5.88
N THR A 163 -0.14 -9.87 -6.93
CA THR A 163 -0.52 -10.24 -8.32
C THR A 163 0.35 -11.33 -8.95
N ALA A 164 1.47 -11.68 -8.32
CA ALA A 164 2.33 -12.81 -8.67
C ALA A 164 2.74 -13.59 -7.41
N ALA A 165 1.77 -13.86 -6.53
CA ALA A 165 1.96 -14.36 -5.17
C ALA A 165 2.81 -15.63 -5.09
N ILE A 166 3.66 -15.71 -4.06
CA ILE A 166 4.39 -16.94 -3.71
C ILE A 166 3.40 -18.07 -3.42
N GLY A 167 3.64 -19.23 -4.04
CA GLY A 167 2.79 -20.41 -3.91
C GLY A 167 1.60 -20.43 -4.87
N ASP A 168 1.47 -19.42 -5.71
CA ASP A 168 0.45 -19.30 -6.76
C ASP A 168 1.11 -19.13 -8.14
N VAL A 169 1.76 -18.00 -8.38
CA VAL A 169 2.42 -17.65 -9.64
C VAL A 169 3.93 -17.93 -9.60
N VAL A 170 4.56 -17.69 -8.45
CA VAL A 170 5.98 -17.99 -8.25
C VAL A 170 6.17 -19.00 -7.11
N ASP A 171 7.27 -19.75 -7.19
CA ASP A 171 7.67 -20.67 -6.14
C ASP A 171 8.30 -19.94 -4.94
N LYS A 172 8.74 -20.71 -3.93
CA LYS A 172 9.43 -20.16 -2.74
C LYS A 172 10.74 -19.44 -3.09
N ASN A 173 11.34 -19.66 -4.25
CA ASN A 173 12.55 -19.00 -4.72
C ASN A 173 12.25 -17.84 -5.66
N LEU A 174 10.98 -17.44 -5.77
CA LEU A 174 10.46 -16.37 -6.63
C LEU A 174 10.62 -16.68 -8.13
N LYS A 175 10.78 -17.97 -8.49
CA LYS A 175 10.86 -18.45 -9.86
C LYS A 175 9.45 -18.71 -10.39
N THR A 176 9.19 -18.29 -11.64
CA THR A 176 7.98 -18.63 -12.38
C THR A 176 8.08 -20.03 -13.01
N GLU A 177 7.04 -20.48 -13.69
CA GLU A 177 7.06 -21.71 -14.49
C GLU A 177 7.97 -21.61 -15.73
N ILE A 178 8.32 -20.40 -16.18
CA ILE A 178 9.27 -20.17 -17.28
C ILE A 178 10.68 -20.21 -16.72
N ASP A 179 11.53 -21.05 -17.31
CA ASP A 179 12.93 -21.15 -16.93
C ASP A 179 13.68 -19.83 -17.09
N GLY A 180 14.49 -19.47 -16.09
CA GLY A 180 15.24 -18.22 -16.06
C GLY A 180 14.42 -16.97 -15.73
N LEU A 181 13.09 -17.08 -15.52
CA LEU A 181 12.24 -15.93 -15.19
C LEU A 181 11.86 -15.89 -13.71
N TYR A 182 12.20 -14.79 -13.05
CA TYR A 182 11.96 -14.51 -11.62
C TYR A 182 11.21 -13.21 -11.41
N VAL A 183 10.59 -13.06 -10.24
CA VAL A 183 9.91 -11.81 -9.84
C VAL A 183 10.47 -11.33 -8.51
N GLY A 184 10.92 -10.06 -8.44
CA GLY A 184 11.63 -9.51 -7.29
C GLY A 184 11.00 -8.25 -6.68
N ASP A 185 9.67 -8.11 -6.74
CA ASP A 185 8.95 -6.93 -6.25
C ASP A 185 7.74 -7.28 -5.35
N ALA A 186 6.88 -6.30 -5.07
CA ALA A 186 5.73 -6.48 -4.18
C ALA A 186 4.67 -7.46 -4.70
N SER A 187 4.64 -7.76 -6.00
CA SER A 187 3.68 -8.69 -6.59
C SER A 187 3.77 -10.10 -5.99
N VAL A 188 4.94 -10.49 -5.49
CA VAL A 188 5.17 -11.82 -4.91
C VAL A 188 4.66 -12.00 -3.48
N ILE A 189 4.25 -10.93 -2.80
CA ILE A 189 3.79 -11.00 -1.41
C ILE A 189 2.47 -11.76 -1.37
N PRO A 190 2.37 -12.88 -0.59
CA PRO A 190 1.24 -13.81 -0.69
C PRO A 190 -0.01 -13.38 0.08
N MET A 191 0.06 -12.30 0.86
CA MET A 191 -1.07 -11.76 1.62
C MET A 191 -0.86 -10.27 1.92
N SER A 192 -1.96 -9.53 2.06
CA SER A 192 -1.91 -8.13 2.48
C SER A 192 -1.27 -8.01 3.87
N PRO A 193 -0.16 -7.27 4.03
CA PRO A 193 0.53 -7.19 5.33
C PRO A 193 -0.12 -6.20 6.30
N GLY A 194 -1.05 -5.35 5.85
CA GLY A 194 -1.62 -4.27 6.67
C GLY A 194 -0.58 -3.26 7.18
N LYS A 195 0.65 -3.34 6.68
CA LYS A 195 1.83 -2.55 7.11
C LYS A 195 2.67 -2.18 5.89
N PRO A 196 3.51 -1.12 5.98
CA PRO A 196 4.44 -0.77 4.91
C PRO A 196 5.34 -1.95 4.53
N PRO A 197 5.35 -2.39 3.24
CA PRO A 197 6.00 -3.65 2.85
C PRO A 197 7.48 -3.52 2.49
N ILE A 198 8.09 -2.33 2.58
CA ILE A 198 9.46 -2.06 2.08
C ILE A 198 10.47 -3.08 2.61
N LEU A 199 10.49 -3.33 3.92
CA LEU A 199 11.45 -4.29 4.51
C LEU A 199 11.20 -5.72 4.04
N THR A 200 9.95 -6.11 3.83
CA THR A 200 9.60 -7.43 3.28
C THR A 200 10.10 -7.57 1.84
N ILE A 201 9.88 -6.55 1.01
CA ILE A 201 10.36 -6.53 -0.39
C ILE A 201 11.88 -6.62 -0.43
N LEU A 202 12.58 -5.82 0.37
CA LEU A 202 14.05 -5.85 0.45
C LEU A 202 14.57 -7.22 0.90
N ALA A 203 13.94 -7.84 1.90
CA ALA A 203 14.33 -9.16 2.39
C ALA A 203 14.12 -10.25 1.33
N LEU A 204 12.99 -10.24 0.63
CA LEU A 204 12.70 -11.18 -0.45
C LEU A 204 13.66 -11.00 -1.64
N SER A 205 13.92 -9.76 -2.05
CA SER A 205 14.86 -9.45 -3.13
C SER A 205 16.31 -9.84 -2.77
N LYS A 206 16.72 -9.58 -1.51
CA LYS A 206 18.03 -10.03 -1.01
C LYS A 206 18.16 -11.56 -1.02
N ARG A 207 17.12 -12.25 -0.57
CA ARG A 207 17.07 -13.72 -0.57
C ARG A 207 17.13 -14.27 -1.99
N LEU A 208 16.43 -13.65 -2.97
CA LEU A 208 16.52 -14.02 -4.38
C LEU A 208 17.95 -13.85 -4.90
N ALA A 209 18.56 -12.71 -4.63
CA ALA A 209 19.94 -12.44 -5.05
C ALA A 209 20.94 -13.45 -4.46
N ASP A 210 20.75 -13.87 -3.21
CA ASP A 210 21.62 -14.88 -2.59
C ASP A 210 21.35 -16.28 -3.17
N TYR A 211 20.11 -16.61 -3.49
CA TYR A 211 19.75 -17.85 -4.17
C TYR A 211 20.43 -17.94 -5.55
N LEU A 212 20.26 -16.92 -6.39
CA LEU A 212 20.81 -16.88 -7.76
C LEU A 212 22.35 -16.87 -7.82
N LYS A 213 23.05 -16.49 -6.76
CA LYS A 213 24.53 -16.58 -6.70
C LYS A 213 25.03 -17.98 -6.42
N ASN A 214 24.19 -18.87 -5.93
CA ASN A 214 24.56 -20.22 -5.52
C ASN A 214 23.99 -21.31 -6.46
N GLU A 215 23.26 -20.92 -7.50
CA GLU A 215 22.83 -21.75 -8.62
C GLU A 215 23.91 -21.78 -9.72
#